data_5bb6ed31e986e0d83d2ae22f2df3f0bb
#
_entry.id   5bb6ed31e986e0d83d2ae22f2df3f0bb
#
_cell.length_a   1.000
_cell.length_b   1.000
_cell.length_c   1.000
_cell.angle_alpha   90.00
_cell.angle_beta   90.00
_cell.angle_gamma   90.00
#
_symmetry.space_group_name_H-M   'P 1'
#
loop_
_entity.id
_entity.type
_entity.pdbx_description
1 polymer ?
#
loop_
_entity_poly.entity_id
_entity_poly.type
_entity_poly.pdbx_seq_one_letter_code
_entity_poly.pdbx_strand_id
1 'polypeptide(L)'
;MSINLRFFDSVLDRYLNSPGGEVGDHLRRKGNQIVVMAKSMVGVRTGALRSSIHLRHSRDPRGQYIKVGSSLPYARMHHEGTRPHMIYPKKAQILKFTTKGKTVYAHSVRHPGTRANKYLTTPMRQVIR
;
A
#
# COMPACT_ATOMS: atom_id res chain seq x y z
N MET A 1 -5.25 -3.19 -41.08
CA MET A 1 -3.98 -2.52 -41.43
C MET A 1 -3.22 -2.25 -40.15
N SER A 2 -2.08 -2.91 -39.97
CA SER A 2 -1.23 -2.66 -38.79
C SER A 2 -0.07 -1.77 -39.20
N ILE A 3 0.12 -0.66 -38.54
CA ILE A 3 1.26 0.22 -38.71
C ILE A 3 2.29 -0.13 -37.65
N ASN A 4 3.36 -0.80 -38.05
CA ASN A 4 4.50 -1.02 -37.16
C ASN A 4 5.46 0.17 -37.27
N LEU A 5 5.33 1.10 -36.28
CA LEU A 5 6.28 2.18 -36.14
C LEU A 5 7.43 1.68 -35.25
N ARG A 6 8.53 1.28 -35.88
CA ARG A 6 9.80 1.04 -35.18
C ARG A 6 10.59 2.33 -35.14
N PHE A 7 10.49 3.03 -34.03
CA PHE A 7 11.38 4.16 -33.74
C PHE A 7 12.70 3.64 -33.14
N PHE A 8 13.77 4.27 -33.50
CA PHE A 8 15.16 4.10 -33.09
C PHE A 8 15.34 3.47 -31.71
N ASP A 9 15.50 2.16 -31.76
CA ASP A 9 15.25 1.28 -30.63
C ASP A 9 16.12 1.57 -29.40
N SER A 10 17.39 2.01 -29.58
CA SER A 10 18.29 2.18 -28.45
C SER A 10 18.11 3.49 -27.67
N VAL A 11 17.85 4.59 -28.37
CA VAL A 11 17.68 5.89 -27.71
C VAL A 11 16.31 6.00 -27.05
N LEU A 12 15.27 5.60 -27.78
CA LEU A 12 13.90 5.60 -27.29
C LEU A 12 13.73 4.56 -26.17
N ASP A 13 14.31 3.39 -26.32
CA ASP A 13 14.31 2.35 -25.27
C ASP A 13 15.01 2.85 -24.00
N ARG A 14 16.17 3.48 -24.16
CA ARG A 14 16.88 4.09 -23.02
C ARG A 14 16.05 5.18 -22.34
N TYR A 15 15.39 6.02 -23.13
CA TYR A 15 14.52 7.09 -22.61
C TYR A 15 13.30 6.54 -21.89
N LEU A 16 12.60 5.56 -22.49
CA LEU A 16 11.36 5.03 -21.97
C LEU A 16 11.56 3.95 -20.88
N ASN A 17 12.63 3.16 -20.98
CA ASN A 17 12.78 1.94 -20.21
C ASN A 17 13.98 1.94 -19.25
N SER A 18 14.87 2.92 -19.35
CA SER A 18 15.97 3.03 -18.41
C SER A 18 15.49 3.51 -17.03
N PRO A 19 15.82 2.82 -15.94
CA PRO A 19 15.47 3.27 -14.58
C PRO A 19 16.04 4.64 -14.22
N GLY A 20 17.19 5.01 -14.81
CA GLY A 20 17.82 6.32 -14.65
C GLY A 20 17.44 7.35 -15.71
N GLY A 21 16.49 7.03 -16.61
CA GLY A 21 15.99 7.95 -17.63
C GLY A 21 14.90 8.89 -17.10
N GLU A 22 14.50 9.85 -17.94
CA GLU A 22 13.50 10.86 -17.54
C GLU A 22 12.15 10.27 -17.14
N VAL A 23 11.70 9.20 -17.83
CA VAL A 23 10.44 8.52 -17.48
C VAL A 23 10.57 7.85 -16.12
N GLY A 24 11.68 7.14 -15.87
CA GLY A 24 11.94 6.51 -14.57
C GLY A 24 12.01 7.53 -13.43
N ASP A 25 12.66 8.66 -13.67
CA ASP A 25 12.76 9.76 -12.69
C ASP A 25 11.40 10.40 -12.43
N HIS A 26 10.60 10.62 -13.48
CA HIS A 26 9.24 11.10 -13.35
C HIS A 26 8.37 10.17 -12.50
N LEU A 27 8.41 8.87 -12.79
CA LEU A 27 7.68 7.86 -12.02
C LEU A 27 8.10 7.84 -10.55
N ARG A 28 9.41 7.91 -10.27
CA ARG A 28 9.93 7.97 -8.89
C ARG A 28 9.47 9.22 -8.15
N ARG A 29 9.51 10.38 -8.79
CA ARG A 29 9.01 11.63 -8.19
C ARG A 29 7.54 11.51 -7.82
N LYS A 30 6.71 11.04 -8.74
CA LYS A 30 5.27 10.81 -8.49
C LYS A 30 5.04 9.76 -7.40
N GLY A 31 5.77 8.66 -7.44
CA GLY A 31 5.70 7.62 -6.42
C GLY A 31 6.10 8.10 -5.03
N ASN A 32 7.14 8.90 -4.92
CA ASN A 32 7.57 9.48 -3.65
C ASN A 32 6.53 10.47 -3.09
N GLN A 33 5.86 11.24 -3.93
CA GLN A 33 4.72 12.07 -3.51
C GLN A 33 3.59 11.21 -2.93
N ILE A 34 3.26 10.09 -3.58
CA ILE A 34 2.26 9.15 -3.09
C ILE A 34 2.68 8.57 -1.73
N VAL A 35 3.95 8.16 -1.58
CA VAL A 35 4.47 7.63 -0.31
C VAL A 35 4.34 8.64 0.83
N VAL A 36 4.74 9.88 0.59
CA VAL A 36 4.63 10.95 1.61
C VAL A 36 3.18 11.19 2.01
N MET A 37 2.29 11.31 1.05
CA MET A 37 0.86 11.50 1.32
C MET A 37 0.24 10.28 2.02
N ALA A 38 0.58 9.07 1.60
CA ALA A 38 0.11 7.85 2.24
C ALA A 38 0.57 7.77 3.70
N LYS A 39 1.81 8.09 3.98
CA LYS A 39 2.34 8.15 5.35
C LYS A 39 1.67 9.21 6.22
N SER A 40 1.20 10.30 5.64
CA SER A 40 0.44 11.32 6.38
C SER A 40 -0.99 10.90 6.68
N MET A 41 -1.59 10.07 5.84
CA MET A 41 -2.99 9.64 5.94
C MET A 41 -3.18 8.34 6.74
N VAL A 42 -2.16 7.51 6.81
CA VAL A 42 -2.25 6.22 7.51
C VAL A 42 -2.39 6.43 9.02
N GLY A 43 -3.31 5.67 9.64
CA GLY A 43 -3.47 5.68 11.09
C GLY A 43 -2.22 5.13 11.79
N VAL A 44 -1.81 5.79 12.87
CA VAL A 44 -0.60 5.44 13.62
C VAL A 44 -0.97 4.92 15.00
N ARG A 45 -0.66 3.66 15.27
CA ARG A 45 -0.69 3.07 16.60
C ARG A 45 0.72 2.84 17.13
N THR A 46 1.53 2.06 16.38
CA THR A 46 2.93 1.77 16.71
C THR A 46 3.90 2.42 15.71
N GLY A 47 3.39 2.91 14.59
CA GLY A 47 4.17 3.42 13.47
C GLY A 47 4.71 2.34 12.52
N ALA A 48 4.50 1.07 12.80
CA ALA A 48 4.98 -0.04 11.98
C ALA A 48 4.39 0.00 10.55
N LEU A 49 3.09 0.20 10.41
CA LEU A 49 2.44 0.32 9.10
C LEU A 49 2.94 1.55 8.33
N ARG A 50 3.01 2.70 8.99
CA ARG A 50 3.53 3.93 8.40
C ARG A 50 4.95 3.78 7.88
N SER A 51 5.86 3.20 8.67
CA SER A 51 7.25 2.99 8.27
C SER A 51 7.41 1.92 7.21
N SER A 52 6.47 0.98 7.08
CA SER A 52 6.50 -0.09 6.08
C SER A 52 6.08 0.36 4.68
N ILE A 53 5.45 1.52 4.54
CA ILE A 53 5.04 2.05 3.24
C ILE A 53 6.28 2.41 2.43
N HIS A 54 6.43 1.78 1.28
CA HIS A 54 7.59 1.95 0.41
C HIS A 54 7.20 1.97 -1.06
N LEU A 55 8.10 2.49 -1.86
CA LEU A 55 8.04 2.51 -3.32
C LEU A 55 8.92 1.39 -3.87
N ARG A 56 8.39 0.67 -4.85
CA ARG A 56 9.15 -0.25 -5.70
C ARG A 56 9.02 0.16 -7.14
N HIS A 57 10.14 0.38 -7.81
CA HIS A 57 10.21 0.61 -9.24
C HIS A 57 10.49 -0.73 -9.95
N SER A 58 9.72 -1.05 -10.97
CA SER A 58 9.84 -2.29 -11.73
C SER A 58 9.54 -2.06 -13.21
N ARG A 59 9.81 -3.06 -14.01
CA ARG A 59 9.58 -3.06 -15.46
C ARG A 59 8.94 -4.38 -15.89
N ASP A 60 8.01 -4.30 -16.80
CA ASP A 60 7.41 -5.43 -17.49
C ASP A 60 7.43 -5.19 -19.03
N PRO A 61 6.95 -6.14 -19.87
CA PRO A 61 6.92 -5.94 -21.34
C PRO A 61 6.11 -4.72 -21.81
N ARG A 62 5.23 -4.17 -20.98
CA ARG A 62 4.45 -2.95 -21.27
C ARG A 62 5.18 -1.66 -20.92
N GLY A 63 6.30 -1.76 -20.18
CA GLY A 63 7.10 -0.60 -19.77
C GLY A 63 7.40 -0.55 -18.30
N GLN A 64 7.81 0.61 -17.84
CA GLN A 64 8.14 0.87 -16.45
C GLN A 64 6.88 1.14 -15.64
N TYR A 65 6.88 0.71 -14.40
CA TYR A 65 5.83 1.01 -13.44
C TYR A 65 6.37 1.12 -12.02
N ILE A 66 5.61 1.77 -11.18
CA ILE A 66 5.88 1.85 -9.75
C ILE A 66 4.77 1.16 -8.96
N LYS A 67 5.15 0.56 -7.85
CA LYS A 67 4.24 0.04 -6.84
C LYS A 67 4.50 0.76 -5.53
N VAL A 68 3.46 1.28 -4.92
CA VAL A 68 3.51 1.85 -3.57
C VAL A 68 2.64 1.02 -2.66
N GLY A 69 3.16 0.61 -1.54
CA GLY A 69 2.41 -0.22 -0.60
C GLY A 69 3.22 -0.65 0.60
N SER A 70 2.67 -1.60 1.33
CA SER A 70 3.26 -2.21 2.51
C SER A 70 3.27 -3.72 2.37
N SER A 71 4.32 -4.36 2.88
CA SER A 71 4.44 -5.82 2.98
C SER A 71 3.76 -6.40 4.23
N LEU A 72 3.25 -5.56 5.14
CA LEU A 72 2.62 -6.03 6.36
C LEU A 72 1.28 -6.73 6.07
N PRO A 73 1.00 -7.88 6.71
CA PRO A 73 -0.20 -8.65 6.44
C PRO A 73 -1.52 -7.91 6.68
N TYR A 74 -1.54 -7.03 7.67
CA TYR A 74 -2.72 -6.24 8.03
C TYR A 74 -2.89 -4.93 7.25
N ALA A 75 -1.95 -4.57 6.39
CA ALA A 75 -2.00 -3.33 5.61
C ALA A 75 -3.26 -3.24 4.74
N ARG A 76 -3.67 -4.34 4.12
CA ARG A 76 -4.90 -4.42 3.34
C ARG A 76 -6.15 -4.21 4.18
N MET A 77 -6.19 -4.83 5.35
CA MET A 77 -7.33 -4.71 6.27
C MET A 77 -7.50 -3.27 6.77
N HIS A 78 -6.40 -2.57 7.02
CA HIS A 78 -6.42 -1.17 7.40
C HIS A 78 -6.91 -0.27 6.25
N HIS A 79 -6.49 -0.56 5.02
CA HIS A 79 -6.87 0.19 3.83
C HIS A 79 -8.35 0.00 3.46
N GLU A 80 -8.82 -1.23 3.45
CA GLU A 80 -10.18 -1.58 3.00
C GLU A 80 -11.20 -1.66 4.14
N GLY A 81 -10.72 -1.70 5.38
CA GLY A 81 -11.55 -1.95 6.55
C GLY A 81 -11.91 -3.43 6.69
N THR A 82 -12.57 -3.77 7.77
CA THR A 82 -13.05 -5.13 8.06
C THR A 82 -14.52 -5.09 8.45
N ARG A 83 -15.24 -6.14 8.10
CA ARG A 83 -16.63 -6.33 8.53
C ARG A 83 -16.67 -6.76 10.00
N PRO A 84 -17.80 -6.56 10.69
CA PRO A 84 -18.00 -7.15 12.01
C PRO A 84 -17.77 -8.67 11.98
N HIS A 85 -17.04 -9.17 12.95
CA HIS A 85 -16.67 -10.59 13.03
C HIS A 85 -16.46 -11.04 14.47
N MET A 86 -16.48 -12.36 14.69
CA MET A 86 -16.15 -12.96 15.96
C MET A 86 -14.67 -13.29 16.02
N ILE A 87 -14.04 -13.01 17.14
CA ILE A 87 -12.65 -13.38 17.43
C ILE A 87 -12.65 -14.53 18.43
N TYR A 88 -11.94 -15.60 18.05
CA TYR A 88 -11.73 -16.79 18.89
C TYR A 88 -10.25 -16.97 19.20
N PRO A 89 -9.90 -17.52 20.38
CA PRO A 89 -8.50 -17.81 20.67
C PRO A 89 -7.98 -18.94 19.76
N LYS A 90 -6.75 -18.78 19.26
CA LYS A 90 -6.10 -19.76 18.36
C LYS A 90 -5.13 -20.68 19.08
N LYS A 91 -4.42 -20.17 20.08
CA LYS A 91 -3.35 -20.90 20.79
C LYS A 91 -3.61 -21.07 22.29
N ALA A 92 -4.56 -20.34 22.82
CA ALA A 92 -4.95 -20.36 24.22
C ALA A 92 -6.44 -20.70 24.33
N GLN A 93 -6.87 -21.10 25.52
CA GLN A 93 -8.29 -21.40 25.77
C GLN A 93 -9.14 -20.14 25.92
N ILE A 94 -8.51 -19.02 26.28
CA ILE A 94 -9.18 -17.75 26.58
C ILE A 94 -8.41 -16.61 25.93
N LEU A 95 -9.15 -15.62 25.40
CA LEU A 95 -8.62 -14.36 24.94
C LEU A 95 -8.35 -13.44 26.14
N LYS A 96 -7.19 -12.79 26.13
CA LYS A 96 -6.83 -11.71 27.05
C LYS A 96 -6.61 -10.42 26.27
N PHE A 97 -7.32 -9.38 26.62
CA PHE A 97 -7.15 -8.07 25.99
C PHE A 97 -7.44 -6.92 26.96
N THR A 98 -6.96 -5.75 26.66
CA THR A 98 -7.17 -4.55 27.48
C THR A 98 -8.13 -3.60 26.78
N THR A 99 -9.19 -3.22 27.46
CA THR A 99 -10.12 -2.20 26.98
C THR A 99 -10.42 -1.22 28.10
N LYS A 100 -10.45 0.08 27.79
CA LYS A 100 -10.68 1.17 28.75
C LYS A 100 -9.82 1.06 30.02
N GLY A 101 -8.55 0.66 29.88
CA GLY A 101 -7.61 0.48 30.99
C GLY A 101 -7.83 -0.77 31.84
N LYS A 102 -8.79 -1.63 31.52
CA LYS A 102 -9.07 -2.88 32.22
C LYS A 102 -8.69 -4.09 31.37
N THR A 103 -8.10 -5.10 32.02
CA THR A 103 -7.85 -6.40 31.39
C THR A 103 -9.10 -7.25 31.42
N VAL A 104 -9.50 -7.76 30.26
CA VAL A 104 -10.70 -8.59 30.09
C VAL A 104 -10.29 -9.98 29.56
N TYR A 105 -10.94 -11.00 30.08
CA TYR A 105 -10.79 -12.40 29.65
C TYR A 105 -12.12 -12.88 29.04
N ALA A 106 -12.08 -13.47 27.86
CA ALA A 106 -13.27 -13.98 27.17
C ALA A 106 -12.97 -15.19 26.29
N HIS A 107 -13.93 -16.09 26.14
CA HIS A 107 -13.83 -17.22 25.19
C HIS A 107 -14.00 -16.76 23.73
N SER A 108 -14.72 -15.69 23.53
CA SER A 108 -14.91 -15.07 22.21
C SER A 108 -15.22 -13.59 22.37
N VAL A 109 -14.93 -12.81 21.36
CA VAL A 109 -15.22 -11.36 21.33
C VAL A 109 -15.84 -11.01 19.99
N ARG A 110 -16.96 -10.29 20.04
CA ARG A 110 -17.55 -9.69 18.86
C ARG A 110 -16.82 -8.39 18.53
N HIS A 111 -16.08 -8.39 17.42
CA HIS A 111 -15.41 -7.21 16.92
C HIS A 111 -16.33 -6.46 15.94
N PRO A 112 -16.55 -5.15 16.12
CA PRO A 112 -17.47 -4.38 15.28
C PRO A 112 -16.94 -4.11 13.86
N GLY A 113 -15.74 -4.58 13.56
CA GLY A 113 -15.05 -4.25 12.32
C GLY A 113 -14.25 -2.96 12.41
N THR A 114 -13.52 -2.66 11.35
CA THR A 114 -12.68 -1.46 11.23
C THR A 114 -13.14 -0.61 10.06
N ARG A 115 -13.19 0.69 10.25
CA ARG A 115 -13.47 1.63 9.16
C ARG A 115 -12.32 1.62 8.15
N ALA A 116 -12.67 1.64 6.87
CA ALA A 116 -11.68 1.75 5.79
C ALA A 116 -10.92 3.09 5.85
N ASN A 117 -9.61 3.01 5.65
CA ASN A 117 -8.76 4.18 5.46
C ASN A 117 -8.01 4.05 4.13
N LYS A 118 -8.43 4.78 3.12
CA LYS A 118 -7.91 4.70 1.74
C LYS A 118 -6.57 5.43 1.58
N TYR A 119 -5.62 5.20 2.48
CA TYR A 119 -4.33 5.88 2.55
C TYR A 119 -3.40 5.66 1.34
N LEU A 120 -3.64 4.64 0.51
CA LEU A 120 -2.91 4.41 -0.75
C LEU A 120 -3.67 4.94 -1.96
N THR A 121 -4.96 4.65 -2.06
CA THR A 121 -5.79 4.97 -3.22
C THR A 121 -6.04 6.46 -3.36
N THR A 122 -6.30 7.16 -2.27
CA THR A 122 -6.56 8.62 -2.29
C THR A 122 -5.34 9.42 -2.77
N PRO A 123 -4.13 9.22 -2.21
CA PRO A 123 -2.94 9.90 -2.73
C PRO A 123 -2.64 9.56 -4.19
N MET A 124 -2.81 8.30 -4.58
CA MET A 124 -2.58 7.88 -5.95
C MET A 124 -3.48 8.64 -6.93
N ARG A 125 -4.76 8.77 -6.63
CA ARG A 125 -5.70 9.54 -7.47
C ARG A 125 -5.36 11.01 -7.55
N GLN A 126 -4.87 11.60 -6.45
CA GLN A 126 -4.49 13.03 -6.42
C GLN A 126 -3.22 13.31 -7.20
N VAL A 127 -2.23 12.42 -7.15
CA VAL A 127 -0.92 12.62 -7.79
C VAL A 127 -0.96 12.32 -9.28
N ILE A 128 -1.80 11.37 -9.73
CA ILE A 128 -1.89 10.93 -11.14
C ILE A 128 -2.79 11.85 -11.98
N ARG A 129 -3.53 12.73 -11.39
CA ARG A 129 -4.34 13.74 -12.11
C ARG A 129 -3.53 14.60 -13.07
#